data_e27078dc660c4c4e8ba9854ffd562c86
#
_entry.id   e27078dc660c4c4e8ba9854ffd562c86
#
_cell.length_a   1.000
_cell.length_b   1.000
_cell.length_c   1.000
_cell.angle_alpha   90.00
_cell.angle_beta   90.00
_cell.angle_gamma   90.00
#
_symmetry.space_group_name_H-M   'P 1'
#
loop_
_entity.id
_entity.type
_entity.pdbx_description
1 polymer ?
#
loop_
_entity_poly.entity_id
_entity_poly.type
_entity_poly.pdbx_seq_one_letter_code
_entity_poly.pdbx_strand_id
1 'polypeptide(L)'
;MALAAALVCARPLAGQQGDTGSMETGRRYARWFLEGRTDTLWALLTPQMRGPIPTAERLAAFRGQFVGQVGAETGVASESARESGGVVLYERVSRFATAPIPFRISIATDGEGRIAGLLVRPEQEVAGSRFLDYTTQTHLRLPFDGEWFVFWGGRTREQNYHVIAPDQRFAYDFVVRRDGVTHEGDGTRVEQYFCWGRPILAPAAGTVAVAVDSLADNAPGQRDPAHAAGNHVILDHGNGEFSLLAHLRSGSVAVRPGATVAAGQKLGECGNSGNTSEPHLHYHLQNTAVFGRAEGLPAQFLGYMADSRPVARGEPVRGQTIHP
;
A
#
# COMPACT_ATOMS: atom_id res chain seq x y z
N MET A 1 13.55 2.50 -15.88
CA MET A 1 13.31 3.87 -15.40
C MET A 1 11.83 4.17 -15.58
N ALA A 2 11.09 4.17 -14.50
CA ALA A 2 9.67 4.51 -14.52
C ALA A 2 9.54 6.04 -14.50
N LEU A 3 8.91 6.63 -15.51
CA LEU A 3 8.51 8.02 -15.48
C LEU A 3 7.18 8.09 -14.70
N ALA A 4 7.26 8.29 -13.39
CA ALA A 4 6.10 8.60 -12.57
C ALA A 4 5.77 10.09 -12.77
N ALA A 5 4.73 10.39 -13.52
CA ALA A 5 4.11 11.71 -13.49
C ALA A 5 3.32 11.83 -12.19
N ALA A 6 3.57 12.87 -11.42
CA ALA A 6 3.02 13.08 -10.10
C ALA A 6 1.49 13.02 -10.10
N LEU A 7 0.93 12.05 -9.40
CA LEU A 7 -0.48 12.02 -9.04
C LEU A 7 -0.63 12.95 -7.81
N VAL A 8 -1.29 14.07 -7.98
CA VAL A 8 -1.75 14.88 -6.83
C VAL A 8 -2.75 14.00 -6.07
N CYS A 9 -2.41 13.64 -4.83
CA CYS A 9 -3.27 12.85 -3.95
C CYS A 9 -4.55 13.62 -3.63
N ALA A 10 -5.62 13.34 -4.37
CA ALA A 10 -6.97 13.67 -3.94
C ALA A 10 -7.42 12.60 -2.94
N ARG A 11 -7.95 13.01 -1.80
CA ARG A 11 -8.51 12.16 -0.74
C ARG A 11 -9.54 11.18 -1.33
N PRO A 12 -9.54 9.89 -0.95
CA PRO A 12 -10.63 8.99 -1.32
C PRO A 12 -11.85 9.27 -0.42
N LEU A 13 -12.77 10.09 -0.91
CA LEU A 13 -14.16 9.98 -0.53
C LEU A 13 -14.78 8.80 -1.29
N ALA A 14 -15.74 8.10 -0.68
CA ALA A 14 -16.47 7.01 -1.33
C ALA A 14 -17.06 7.54 -2.65
N GLY A 15 -16.42 7.19 -3.78
CA GLY A 15 -16.81 7.69 -5.09
C GLY A 15 -18.07 6.98 -5.57
N GLN A 16 -19.02 7.74 -6.10
CA GLN A 16 -20.11 7.19 -6.92
C GLN A 16 -19.50 6.57 -8.18
N GLN A 17 -20.08 5.45 -8.65
CA GLN A 17 -19.74 4.91 -9.97
C GLN A 17 -19.95 6.01 -11.02
N GLY A 18 -18.94 6.26 -11.87
CA GLY A 18 -19.04 7.21 -12.96
C GLY A 18 -20.17 6.85 -13.91
N ASP A 19 -20.81 7.87 -14.45
CA ASP A 19 -21.87 7.69 -15.42
C ASP A 19 -21.34 7.08 -16.74
N THR A 20 -22.25 6.73 -17.65
CA THR A 20 -21.92 6.16 -18.97
C THR A 20 -21.01 7.07 -19.79
N GLY A 21 -21.15 8.40 -19.68
CA GLY A 21 -20.34 9.40 -20.39
C GLY A 21 -18.87 9.42 -19.92
N SER A 22 -18.65 9.27 -18.63
CA SER A 22 -17.31 9.17 -18.04
C SER A 22 -16.56 7.93 -18.51
N MET A 23 -17.23 6.79 -18.59
CA MET A 23 -16.68 5.54 -19.15
C MET A 23 -16.32 5.68 -20.64
N GLU A 24 -17.19 6.27 -21.44
CA GLU A 24 -16.96 6.45 -22.89
C GLU A 24 -15.78 7.40 -23.14
N THR A 25 -15.68 8.47 -22.41
CA THR A 25 -14.57 9.42 -22.51
C THR A 25 -13.24 8.76 -22.18
N GLY A 26 -13.18 8.01 -21.07
CA GLY A 26 -11.99 7.27 -20.68
C GLY A 26 -11.57 6.22 -21.71
N ARG A 27 -12.53 5.44 -22.23
CA ARG A 27 -12.32 4.46 -23.32
C ARG A 27 -11.75 5.12 -24.57
N ARG A 28 -12.29 6.25 -24.95
CA ARG A 28 -11.85 7.01 -26.12
C ARG A 28 -10.40 7.46 -25.97
N TYR A 29 -10.02 8.00 -24.80
CA TYR A 29 -8.67 8.49 -24.56
C TYR A 29 -7.66 7.35 -24.44
N ALA A 30 -8.01 6.25 -23.79
CA ALA A 30 -7.16 5.06 -23.73
C ALA A 30 -6.91 4.48 -25.13
N ARG A 31 -7.96 4.40 -25.96
CA ARG A 31 -7.84 3.98 -27.38
C ARG A 31 -6.92 4.91 -28.16
N TRP A 32 -7.12 6.23 -28.06
CA TRP A 32 -6.27 7.21 -28.76
C TRP A 32 -4.80 7.10 -28.33
N PHE A 33 -4.54 6.84 -27.05
CA PHE A 33 -3.19 6.58 -26.57
C PHE A 33 -2.59 5.33 -27.24
N LEU A 34 -3.30 4.23 -27.25
CA LEU A 34 -2.84 2.98 -27.83
C LEU A 34 -2.69 3.06 -29.36
N GLU A 35 -3.58 3.77 -30.05
CA GLU A 35 -3.53 3.99 -31.51
C GLU A 35 -2.47 5.02 -31.95
N GLY A 36 -1.88 5.77 -31.00
CA GLY A 36 -0.84 6.76 -31.32
C GLY A 36 -1.36 8.14 -31.71
N ARG A 37 -2.63 8.46 -31.39
CA ARG A 37 -3.22 9.80 -31.58
C ARG A 37 -2.73 10.79 -30.50
N THR A 38 -1.44 10.87 -30.35
CA THR A 38 -0.78 11.57 -29.23
C THR A 38 -0.93 13.09 -29.33
N ASP A 39 -0.99 13.65 -30.52
CA ASP A 39 -1.23 15.09 -30.74
C ASP A 39 -2.61 15.49 -30.20
N THR A 40 -3.63 14.68 -30.53
CA THR A 40 -5.00 14.90 -30.05
C THR A 40 -5.08 14.82 -28.53
N LEU A 41 -4.42 13.83 -27.91
CA LEU A 41 -4.37 13.71 -26.46
C LEU A 41 -3.57 14.83 -25.80
N TRP A 42 -2.46 15.23 -26.38
CA TRP A 42 -1.63 16.31 -25.84
C TRP A 42 -2.38 17.64 -25.83
N ALA A 43 -3.18 17.93 -26.85
CA ALA A 43 -4.03 19.12 -26.91
C ALA A 43 -5.03 19.18 -25.73
N LEU A 44 -5.45 18.04 -25.21
CA LEU A 44 -6.37 17.91 -24.07
C LEU A 44 -5.68 17.90 -22.71
N LEU A 45 -4.34 17.92 -22.63
CA LEU A 45 -3.64 17.96 -21.34
C LEU A 45 -3.90 19.27 -20.60
N THR A 46 -4.15 19.18 -19.30
CA THR A 46 -4.18 20.36 -18.44
C THR A 46 -2.82 21.06 -18.42
N PRO A 47 -2.74 22.38 -18.07
CA PRO A 47 -1.47 23.07 -17.92
C PRO A 47 -0.48 22.36 -16.97
N GLN A 48 -0.98 21.75 -15.89
CA GLN A 48 -0.18 21.00 -14.93
C GLN A 48 0.44 19.75 -15.55
N MET A 49 -0.31 19.02 -16.41
CA MET A 49 0.22 17.86 -17.12
C MET A 49 1.20 18.20 -18.23
N ARG A 50 1.16 19.41 -18.77
CA ARG A 50 2.16 19.88 -19.75
C ARG A 50 3.53 20.17 -19.11
N GLY A 51 3.65 20.29 -17.80
CA GLY A 51 4.94 20.34 -17.11
C GLY A 51 5.79 19.08 -17.35
N PRO A 52 5.33 17.90 -16.92
CA PRO A 52 6.07 16.65 -17.15
C PRO A 52 6.01 16.14 -18.60
N ILE A 53 5.01 16.56 -19.41
CA ILE A 53 4.84 16.17 -20.83
C ILE A 53 4.77 17.47 -21.69
N PRO A 54 5.91 18.13 -21.90
CA PRO A 54 5.91 19.49 -22.48
C PRO A 54 5.52 19.57 -23.94
N THR A 55 5.62 18.46 -24.69
CA THR A 55 5.28 18.43 -26.13
C THR A 55 4.56 17.14 -26.52
N ALA A 56 3.85 17.18 -27.65
CA ALA A 56 3.18 15.99 -28.23
C ALA A 56 4.18 14.89 -28.59
N GLU A 57 5.38 15.25 -29.07
CA GLU A 57 6.45 14.30 -29.39
C GLU A 57 6.93 13.56 -28.13
N ARG A 58 6.96 14.23 -26.98
CA ARG A 58 7.31 13.59 -25.70
C ARG A 58 6.26 12.55 -25.30
N LEU A 59 4.99 12.83 -25.52
CA LEU A 59 3.90 11.87 -25.30
C LEU A 59 3.99 10.70 -26.31
N ALA A 60 4.30 11.00 -27.57
CA ALA A 60 4.51 10.00 -28.60
C ALA A 60 5.68 9.07 -28.28
N ALA A 61 6.80 9.63 -27.83
CA ALA A 61 7.97 8.85 -27.40
C ALA A 61 7.65 7.94 -26.22
N PHE A 62 6.94 8.44 -25.19
CA PHE A 62 6.49 7.64 -24.05
C PHE A 62 5.60 6.46 -24.52
N ARG A 63 4.60 6.75 -25.35
CA ARG A 63 3.71 5.72 -25.91
C ARG A 63 4.51 4.72 -26.77
N GLY A 64 5.40 5.20 -27.62
CA GLY A 64 6.23 4.36 -28.48
C GLY A 64 7.10 3.39 -27.68
N GLN A 65 7.73 3.87 -26.61
CA GLN A 65 8.51 3.03 -25.70
C GLN A 65 7.63 1.97 -25.02
N PHE A 66 6.45 2.36 -24.52
CA PHE A 66 5.51 1.44 -23.88
C PHE A 66 5.07 0.34 -24.86
N VAL A 67 4.47 0.72 -25.98
CA VAL A 67 3.93 -0.24 -26.95
C VAL A 67 5.04 -1.10 -27.59
N GLY A 68 6.24 -0.53 -27.78
CA GLY A 68 7.41 -1.28 -28.25
C GLY A 68 7.86 -2.39 -27.29
N GLN A 69 7.65 -2.20 -25.97
CA GLN A 69 7.97 -3.21 -24.95
C GLN A 69 6.88 -4.28 -24.79
N VAL A 70 5.61 -3.89 -24.85
CA VAL A 70 4.50 -4.79 -24.50
C VAL A 70 3.74 -5.33 -25.71
N GLY A 71 3.95 -4.76 -26.89
CA GLY A 71 3.22 -5.11 -28.12
C GLY A 71 1.83 -4.50 -28.19
N ALA A 72 1.02 -5.00 -29.12
CA ALA A 72 -0.36 -4.56 -29.30
C ALA A 72 -1.27 -5.06 -28.15
N GLU A 73 -2.33 -4.30 -27.85
CA GLU A 73 -3.39 -4.77 -26.95
C GLU A 73 -4.11 -5.97 -27.57
N THR A 74 -4.24 -7.04 -26.80
CA THR A 74 -4.91 -8.29 -27.23
C THR A 74 -6.26 -8.50 -26.57
N GLY A 75 -6.55 -7.77 -25.49
CA GLY A 75 -7.83 -7.86 -24.81
C GLY A 75 -7.89 -6.98 -23.57
N VAL A 76 -9.12 -6.62 -23.18
CA VAL A 76 -9.45 -5.86 -22.00
C VAL A 76 -9.92 -6.80 -20.90
N ALA A 77 -9.26 -6.77 -19.75
CA ALA A 77 -9.64 -7.58 -18.59
C ALA A 77 -10.70 -6.89 -17.74
N SER A 78 -10.57 -5.58 -17.52
CA SER A 78 -11.54 -4.77 -16.78
C SER A 78 -11.46 -3.31 -17.14
N GLU A 79 -12.58 -2.60 -16.90
CA GLU A 79 -12.67 -1.14 -16.99
C GLU A 79 -13.52 -0.61 -15.83
N SER A 80 -13.18 0.56 -15.36
CA SER A 80 -13.97 1.29 -14.36
C SER A 80 -13.80 2.79 -14.54
N ALA A 81 -14.80 3.56 -14.13
CA ALA A 81 -14.72 5.00 -13.97
C ALA A 81 -15.30 5.39 -12.61
N ARG A 82 -14.62 6.28 -11.90
CA ARG A 82 -15.03 6.79 -10.59
C ARG A 82 -14.87 8.30 -10.57
N GLU A 83 -15.84 9.00 -10.04
CA GLU A 83 -15.77 10.44 -9.85
C GLU A 83 -15.51 10.75 -8.37
N SER A 84 -14.60 11.69 -8.12
CA SER A 84 -14.31 12.19 -6.79
C SER A 84 -13.77 13.62 -6.89
N GLY A 85 -14.41 14.56 -6.19
CA GLY A 85 -13.94 15.95 -6.13
C GLY A 85 -13.84 16.67 -7.48
N GLY A 86 -14.74 16.37 -8.41
CA GLY A 86 -14.76 16.96 -9.76
C GLY A 86 -13.72 16.36 -10.72
N VAL A 87 -13.05 15.29 -10.31
CA VAL A 87 -12.12 14.52 -11.15
C VAL A 87 -12.71 13.15 -11.43
N VAL A 88 -12.75 12.76 -12.69
CA VAL A 88 -13.09 11.39 -13.10
C VAL A 88 -11.81 10.61 -13.31
N LEU A 89 -11.64 9.51 -12.58
CA LEU A 89 -10.57 8.55 -12.78
C LEU A 89 -11.13 7.35 -13.56
N TYR A 90 -10.70 7.22 -14.81
CA TYR A 90 -10.92 6.03 -15.62
C TYR A 90 -9.71 5.10 -15.51
N GLU A 91 -9.96 3.82 -15.32
CA GLU A 91 -8.93 2.77 -15.28
C GLU A 91 -9.30 1.64 -16.22
N ARG A 92 -8.34 1.20 -17.01
CA ARG A 92 -8.46 0.07 -17.95
C ARG A 92 -7.31 -0.90 -17.71
N VAL A 93 -7.61 -2.15 -17.46
CA VAL A 93 -6.64 -3.25 -17.36
C VAL A 93 -6.69 -4.05 -18.64
N SER A 94 -5.55 -4.14 -19.33
CA SER A 94 -5.47 -4.78 -20.66
C SER A 94 -4.31 -5.77 -20.72
N ARG A 95 -4.48 -6.83 -21.52
CA ARG A 95 -3.43 -7.76 -21.92
C ARG A 95 -2.78 -7.29 -23.21
N PHE A 96 -1.48 -7.53 -23.32
CA PHE A 96 -0.66 -7.14 -24.46
C PHE A 96 0.10 -8.33 -25.01
N ALA A 97 0.45 -8.27 -26.31
CA ALA A 97 0.95 -9.42 -27.07
C ALA A 97 2.26 -10.01 -26.54
N THR A 98 3.18 -9.17 -26.04
CA THR A 98 4.51 -9.60 -25.56
C THR A 98 4.70 -9.44 -24.05
N ALA A 99 3.72 -8.90 -23.35
CA ALA A 99 3.81 -8.73 -21.90
C ALA A 99 3.29 -9.98 -21.17
N PRO A 100 4.04 -10.51 -20.18
CA PRO A 100 3.61 -11.70 -19.42
C PRO A 100 2.48 -11.40 -18.43
N ILE A 101 2.28 -10.13 -18.07
CA ILE A 101 1.23 -9.67 -17.16
C ILE A 101 0.44 -8.52 -17.79
N PRO A 102 -0.83 -8.31 -17.39
CA PRO A 102 -1.60 -7.17 -17.86
C PRO A 102 -0.99 -5.83 -17.45
N PHE A 103 -1.42 -4.76 -18.09
CA PHE A 103 -1.08 -3.38 -17.71
C PHE A 103 -2.34 -2.58 -17.42
N ARG A 104 -2.25 -1.70 -16.42
CA ARG A 104 -3.28 -0.72 -16.09
C ARG A 104 -2.94 0.61 -16.74
N ILE A 105 -3.88 1.14 -17.51
CA ILE A 105 -3.88 2.51 -18.05
C ILE A 105 -4.89 3.30 -17.20
N SER A 106 -4.41 4.31 -16.48
CA SER A 106 -5.22 5.20 -15.66
C SER A 106 -5.22 6.58 -16.28
N ILE A 107 -6.42 7.14 -16.51
CA ILE A 107 -6.63 8.48 -17.07
C ILE A 107 -7.53 9.25 -16.12
N ALA A 108 -7.02 10.35 -15.57
CA ALA A 108 -7.80 11.28 -14.78
C ALA A 108 -8.23 12.46 -15.66
N THR A 109 -9.50 12.83 -15.61
CA THR A 109 -10.02 14.01 -16.32
C THR A 109 -10.67 14.98 -15.34
N ASP A 110 -10.53 16.29 -15.61
CA ASP A 110 -11.22 17.34 -14.87
C ASP A 110 -12.68 17.50 -15.36
N GLY A 111 -13.42 18.41 -14.74
CA GLY A 111 -14.82 18.68 -15.07
C GLY A 111 -15.06 19.23 -16.49
N GLU A 112 -13.99 19.66 -17.19
CA GLU A 112 -14.04 20.10 -18.59
C GLU A 112 -13.62 18.97 -19.56
N GLY A 113 -13.33 17.76 -19.05
CA GLY A 113 -12.89 16.63 -19.84
C GLY A 113 -11.42 16.69 -20.26
N ARG A 114 -10.61 17.62 -19.71
CA ARG A 114 -9.17 17.70 -19.99
C ARG A 114 -8.43 16.66 -19.15
N ILE A 115 -7.32 16.14 -19.67
CA ILE A 115 -6.53 15.11 -19.03
C ILE A 115 -5.65 15.75 -17.95
N ALA A 116 -5.98 15.46 -16.68
CA ALA A 116 -5.27 15.89 -15.48
C ALA A 116 -4.31 14.81 -14.95
N GLY A 117 -4.32 13.60 -15.53
CA GLY A 117 -3.41 12.50 -15.19
C GLY A 117 -3.40 11.42 -16.25
N LEU A 118 -2.22 10.87 -16.54
CA LEU A 118 -2.03 9.71 -17.41
C LEU A 118 -0.94 8.84 -16.78
N LEU A 119 -1.28 7.59 -16.46
CA LEU A 119 -0.35 6.63 -15.86
C LEU A 119 -0.52 5.27 -16.52
N VAL A 120 0.60 4.65 -16.89
CA VAL A 120 0.64 3.27 -17.38
C VAL A 120 1.59 2.47 -16.49
N ARG A 121 1.10 1.36 -15.94
CA ARG A 121 1.89 0.51 -15.05
C ARG A 121 1.52 -0.97 -15.22
N PRO A 122 2.44 -1.90 -14.92
CA PRO A 122 2.09 -3.30 -14.80
C PRO A 122 0.93 -3.49 -13.82
N GLU A 123 -0.02 -4.34 -14.19
CA GLU A 123 -1.09 -4.76 -13.29
C GLU A 123 -0.58 -5.91 -12.44
N GLN A 124 -0.40 -5.65 -11.17
CA GLN A 124 -0.02 -6.70 -10.23
C GLN A 124 -1.28 -7.42 -9.77
N GLU A 125 -1.38 -8.70 -10.07
CA GLU A 125 -2.49 -9.53 -9.60
C GLU A 125 -2.40 -9.73 -8.08
N VAL A 126 -3.56 -9.97 -7.47
CA VAL A 126 -3.61 -10.40 -6.07
C VAL A 126 -2.89 -11.73 -5.97
N ALA A 127 -1.93 -11.85 -5.07
CA ALA A 127 -1.20 -13.10 -4.86
C ALA A 127 -2.17 -14.22 -4.45
N GLY A 128 -2.03 -15.38 -5.09
CA GLY A 128 -2.70 -16.59 -4.63
C GLY A 128 -2.27 -16.94 -3.21
N SER A 129 -3.15 -17.56 -2.43
CA SER A 129 -2.83 -18.07 -1.10
C SER A 129 -3.64 -19.33 -0.81
N ARG A 130 -2.99 -20.33 -0.25
CA ARG A 130 -3.64 -21.52 0.28
C ARG A 130 -4.24 -21.30 1.68
N PHE A 131 -4.01 -20.12 2.26
CA PHE A 131 -4.42 -19.75 3.61
C PHE A 131 -5.63 -18.80 3.67
N LEU A 132 -6.42 -18.70 2.59
CA LEU A 132 -7.58 -17.82 2.56
C LEU A 132 -8.58 -18.11 3.68
N ASP A 133 -8.75 -19.39 4.04
CA ASP A 133 -9.68 -19.85 5.08
C ASP A 133 -8.96 -20.22 6.39
N TYR A 134 -7.68 -19.81 6.54
CA TYR A 134 -6.91 -20.11 7.73
C TYR A 134 -7.44 -19.32 8.93
N THR A 135 -7.59 -20.02 10.05
CA THR A 135 -7.88 -19.42 11.35
C THR A 135 -6.62 -19.36 12.18
N THR A 136 -6.22 -18.16 12.58
CA THR A 136 -5.07 -17.91 13.46
C THR A 136 -5.21 -18.73 14.74
N GLN A 137 -4.20 -19.53 15.06
CA GLN A 137 -4.19 -20.37 16.26
C GLN A 137 -3.70 -19.62 17.49
N THR A 138 -2.72 -18.72 17.29
CA THR A 138 -2.19 -17.85 18.33
C THR A 138 -3.25 -16.83 18.77
N HIS A 139 -3.39 -16.62 20.07
CA HIS A 139 -4.26 -15.60 20.64
C HIS A 139 -3.59 -14.22 20.52
N LEU A 140 -3.74 -13.59 19.37
CA LEU A 140 -3.13 -12.29 19.08
C LEU A 140 -3.95 -11.16 19.72
N ARG A 141 -3.30 -10.27 20.46
CA ARG A 141 -3.77 -8.92 20.77
C ARG A 141 -3.25 -7.92 19.75
N LEU A 142 -3.82 -6.71 19.70
CA LEU A 142 -3.23 -5.62 18.92
C LEU A 142 -1.80 -5.32 19.42
N PRO A 143 -0.82 -5.08 18.53
CA PRO A 143 0.60 -4.92 18.87
C PRO A 143 0.95 -3.53 19.42
N PHE A 144 -0.01 -2.84 20.02
CA PHE A 144 0.12 -1.50 20.60
C PHE A 144 -0.99 -1.26 21.64
N ASP A 145 -0.85 -0.16 22.37
CA ASP A 145 -1.90 0.40 23.22
C ASP A 145 -2.40 1.73 22.65
N GLY A 146 -3.59 2.15 23.09
CA GLY A 146 -4.25 3.35 22.61
C GLY A 146 -4.84 3.20 21.21
N GLU A 147 -5.25 4.31 20.64
CA GLU A 147 -5.98 4.35 19.38
C GLU A 147 -5.01 4.45 18.20
N TRP A 148 -5.23 3.57 17.19
CA TRP A 148 -4.52 3.53 15.94
C TRP A 148 -5.50 3.40 14.77
N PHE A 149 -5.07 3.84 13.59
CA PHE A 149 -5.85 3.80 12.36
C PHE A 149 -5.26 2.77 11.39
N VAL A 150 -6.12 1.96 10.79
CA VAL A 150 -5.74 0.97 9.77
C VAL A 150 -5.58 1.69 8.43
N PHE A 151 -4.35 2.03 8.06
CA PHE A 151 -4.06 2.70 6.80
C PHE A 151 -4.15 1.71 5.62
N TRP A 152 -3.55 0.52 5.79
CA TRP A 152 -3.73 -0.63 4.92
C TRP A 152 -4.06 -1.86 5.75
N GLY A 153 -5.04 -2.64 5.29
CA GLY A 153 -5.50 -3.88 5.92
C GLY A 153 -6.76 -4.38 5.25
N GLY A 154 -6.91 -5.68 5.18
CA GLY A 154 -8.00 -6.33 4.47
C GLY A 154 -7.51 -7.21 3.32
N ARG A 155 -8.44 -7.81 2.58
CA ARG A 155 -8.15 -8.90 1.64
C ARG A 155 -8.24 -8.50 0.18
N THR A 156 -8.71 -7.28 -0.13
CA THR A 156 -8.84 -6.76 -1.51
C THR A 156 -7.77 -5.70 -1.79
N ARG A 157 -7.52 -5.42 -3.06
CA ARG A 157 -6.53 -4.39 -3.46
C ARG A 157 -6.90 -2.98 -2.99
N GLU A 158 -8.19 -2.69 -2.94
CA GLU A 158 -8.70 -1.40 -2.47
C GLU A 158 -8.44 -1.20 -0.99
N GLN A 159 -8.46 -2.28 -0.22
CA GLN A 159 -8.22 -2.28 1.22
C GLN A 159 -6.73 -2.40 1.56
N ASN A 160 -5.95 -3.09 0.71
CA ASN A 160 -4.59 -3.48 1.07
C ASN A 160 -3.71 -3.67 -0.18
N TYR A 161 -2.73 -2.80 -0.40
CA TYR A 161 -1.82 -2.95 -1.53
C TYR A 161 -0.86 -4.15 -1.37
N HIS A 162 -0.63 -4.62 -0.14
CA HIS A 162 0.23 -5.77 0.15
C HIS A 162 -0.29 -7.10 -0.43
N VAL A 163 -1.58 -7.15 -0.80
CA VAL A 163 -2.19 -8.39 -1.33
C VAL A 163 -1.51 -8.96 -2.59
N ILE A 164 -0.60 -8.20 -3.20
CA ILE A 164 0.22 -8.63 -4.35
C ILE A 164 1.45 -9.43 -3.96
N ALA A 165 1.88 -9.38 -2.69
CA ALA A 165 3.06 -10.07 -2.17
C ALA A 165 2.62 -11.30 -1.36
N PRO A 166 3.08 -12.53 -1.71
CA PRO A 166 2.63 -13.75 -1.06
C PRO A 166 2.85 -13.78 0.46
N ASP A 167 3.98 -13.27 0.93
CA ASP A 167 4.34 -13.21 2.35
C ASP A 167 3.58 -12.14 3.11
N GLN A 168 3.20 -11.04 2.43
CA GLN A 168 2.50 -9.90 3.01
C GLN A 168 1.00 -9.86 2.62
N ARG A 169 0.48 -10.97 2.09
CA ARG A 169 -0.89 -11.07 1.54
C ARG A 169 -1.97 -10.53 2.50
N PHE A 170 -1.76 -10.65 3.80
CA PHE A 170 -2.66 -10.25 4.87
C PHE A 170 -2.04 -9.23 5.82
N ALA A 171 -1.06 -8.45 5.35
CA ALA A 171 -0.36 -7.45 6.17
C ALA A 171 -1.23 -6.25 6.51
N TYR A 172 -0.78 -5.51 7.51
CA TYR A 172 -1.38 -4.27 7.98
C TYR A 172 -0.31 -3.18 8.07
N ASP A 173 -0.70 -1.96 7.70
CA ASP A 173 0.03 -0.74 8.07
C ASP A 173 -0.85 0.06 9.04
N PHE A 174 -0.35 0.23 10.25
CA PHE A 174 -1.02 0.99 11.31
C PHE A 174 -0.34 2.33 11.52
N VAL A 175 -1.14 3.39 11.55
CA VAL A 175 -0.70 4.77 11.83
C VAL A 175 -1.48 5.35 13.00
N VAL A 176 -1.00 6.43 13.58
CA VAL A 176 -1.79 7.24 14.53
C VAL A 176 -2.27 8.48 13.80
N ARG A 177 -3.54 8.82 13.93
CA ARG A 177 -4.15 9.99 13.30
C ARG A 177 -4.79 10.90 14.32
N ARG A 178 -4.74 12.21 14.05
CA ARG A 178 -5.50 13.24 14.75
C ARG A 178 -6.12 14.16 13.70
N ASP A 179 -7.40 14.43 13.80
CA ASP A 179 -8.14 15.25 12.82
C ASP A 179 -7.92 14.83 11.35
N GLY A 180 -7.75 13.52 11.13
CA GLY A 180 -7.59 12.94 9.80
C GLY A 180 -6.19 12.99 9.19
N VAL A 181 -5.17 13.54 9.89
CA VAL A 181 -3.76 13.60 9.45
C VAL A 181 -2.88 12.72 10.33
N THR A 182 -1.71 12.31 9.81
CA THR A 182 -0.75 11.42 10.50
C THR A 182 0.35 12.21 11.23
N HIS A 183 0.49 13.51 10.99
CA HIS A 183 1.53 14.37 11.55
C HIS A 183 1.00 15.77 11.87
N GLU A 184 1.73 16.50 12.68
CA GLU A 184 1.60 17.94 12.83
C GLU A 184 2.63 18.68 11.94
N GLY A 185 2.42 19.97 11.70
CA GLY A 185 3.32 20.77 10.86
C GLY A 185 3.34 20.31 9.40
N ASP A 186 4.52 20.39 8.78
CA ASP A 186 4.72 20.11 7.36
C ASP A 186 5.07 18.64 7.02
N GLY A 187 5.21 17.77 8.04
CA GLY A 187 5.52 16.35 7.87
C GLY A 187 6.92 16.06 7.31
N THR A 188 7.84 17.03 7.36
CA THR A 188 9.20 16.84 6.83
C THR A 188 10.17 16.14 7.77
N ARG A 189 9.80 15.99 9.06
CA ARG A 189 10.59 15.32 10.09
C ARG A 189 9.80 14.21 10.75
N VAL A 190 10.46 13.11 11.07
CA VAL A 190 9.82 11.92 11.66
C VAL A 190 9.16 12.21 13.02
N GLU A 191 9.73 13.14 13.81
CA GLU A 191 9.21 13.52 15.12
C GLU A 191 7.85 14.23 15.06
N GLN A 192 7.45 14.73 13.89
CA GLN A 192 6.14 15.34 13.67
C GLN A 192 5.01 14.30 13.56
N TYR A 193 5.35 13.02 13.32
CA TYR A 193 4.37 11.95 13.16
C TYR A 193 3.87 11.42 14.48
N PHE A 194 2.56 11.27 14.62
CA PHE A 194 1.91 10.91 15.90
C PHE A 194 2.20 9.49 16.37
N CYS A 195 2.62 8.59 15.49
CA CYS A 195 3.07 7.25 15.91
C CYS A 195 4.55 7.18 16.25
N TRP A 196 5.39 8.16 15.84
CA TRP A 196 6.82 8.14 16.07
C TRP A 196 7.16 7.95 17.56
N GLY A 197 8.02 6.97 17.83
CA GLY A 197 8.44 6.64 19.19
C GLY A 197 7.39 5.98 20.07
N ARG A 198 6.17 5.69 19.56
CA ARG A 198 5.19 4.94 20.35
C ARG A 198 5.64 3.50 20.56
N PRO A 199 5.40 2.91 21.74
CA PRO A 199 5.74 1.53 22.03
C PRO A 199 5.04 0.56 21.07
N ILE A 200 5.81 -0.37 20.52
CA ILE A 200 5.34 -1.53 19.77
C ILE A 200 5.51 -2.76 20.65
N LEU A 201 4.42 -3.51 20.80
CA LEU A 201 4.26 -4.56 21.79
C LEU A 201 4.14 -5.93 21.12
N ALA A 202 4.57 -6.98 21.82
CA ALA A 202 4.38 -8.36 21.40
C ALA A 202 2.88 -8.68 21.31
N PRO A 203 2.38 -9.13 20.14
CA PRO A 203 0.95 -9.45 19.99
C PRO A 203 0.53 -10.71 20.74
N ALA A 204 1.50 -11.59 21.04
CA ALA A 204 1.33 -12.79 21.87
C ALA A 204 2.66 -13.17 22.51
N ALA A 205 2.65 -14.11 23.44
CA ALA A 205 3.87 -14.73 23.92
C ALA A 205 4.58 -15.47 22.78
N GLY A 206 5.91 -15.56 22.86
CA GLY A 206 6.71 -16.25 21.84
C GLY A 206 8.20 -16.14 22.11
N THR A 207 8.98 -16.71 21.18
CA THR A 207 10.44 -16.59 21.16
C THR A 207 10.85 -15.64 20.05
N VAL A 208 11.77 -14.74 20.30
CA VAL A 208 12.34 -13.84 19.29
C VAL A 208 13.17 -14.67 18.32
N ALA A 209 12.67 -14.87 17.10
CA ALA A 209 13.39 -15.56 16.04
C ALA A 209 14.40 -14.63 15.35
N VAL A 210 14.03 -13.37 15.13
CA VAL A 210 14.86 -12.34 14.48
C VAL A 210 14.71 -11.02 15.22
N ALA A 211 15.80 -10.28 15.38
CA ALA A 211 15.79 -8.88 15.82
C ALA A 211 16.87 -8.11 15.06
N VAL A 212 16.48 -7.06 14.36
CA VAL A 212 17.36 -6.17 13.57
C VAL A 212 17.15 -4.74 14.06
N ASP A 213 18.26 -4.05 14.40
CA ASP A 213 18.28 -2.67 14.90
C ASP A 213 19.49 -1.88 14.40
N SER A 214 19.92 -2.13 13.18
CA SER A 214 21.16 -1.57 12.61
C SER A 214 20.95 -0.50 11.55
N LEU A 215 19.71 -0.21 11.19
CA LEU A 215 19.36 0.70 10.10
C LEU A 215 18.91 2.04 10.66
N ALA A 216 19.34 3.14 10.02
CA ALA A 216 18.86 4.47 10.35
C ALA A 216 17.39 4.65 9.89
N ASP A 217 16.68 5.55 10.55
CA ASP A 217 15.38 5.99 10.07
C ASP A 217 15.54 6.91 8.85
N ASN A 218 14.66 6.72 7.87
CA ASN A 218 14.62 7.58 6.68
C ASN A 218 13.97 8.94 7.02
N ALA A 219 14.35 9.98 6.31
CA ALA A 219 13.52 11.19 6.27
C ALA A 219 12.17 10.87 5.59
N PRO A 220 11.05 11.50 6.04
CA PRO A 220 9.76 11.30 5.39
C PRO A 220 9.82 11.53 3.87
N GLY A 221 9.18 10.63 3.10
CA GLY A 221 9.24 10.61 1.64
C GLY A 221 10.45 9.87 1.04
N GLN A 222 11.50 9.60 1.80
CA GLN A 222 12.62 8.76 1.38
C GLN A 222 12.35 7.29 1.73
N ARG A 223 12.99 6.37 0.99
CA ARG A 223 12.79 4.93 1.17
C ARG A 223 14.10 4.17 0.98
N ASP A 224 14.26 3.07 1.70
CA ASP A 224 15.33 2.09 1.49
C ASP A 224 14.75 0.73 1.05
N PRO A 225 14.52 0.52 -0.25
CA PRO A 225 13.97 -0.73 -0.76
C PRO A 225 14.95 -1.91 -0.68
N ALA A 226 16.24 -1.67 -0.46
CA ALA A 226 17.24 -2.74 -0.29
C ALA A 226 17.07 -3.47 1.05
N HIS A 227 16.54 -2.77 2.06
CA HIS A 227 16.27 -3.32 3.40
C HIS A 227 14.78 -3.19 3.71
N ALA A 228 13.93 -3.86 2.94
CA ALA A 228 12.50 -3.61 2.89
C ALA A 228 11.80 -3.59 4.27
N ALA A 229 12.11 -4.52 5.18
CA ALA A 229 11.51 -4.54 6.52
C ALA A 229 12.09 -3.50 7.50
N GLY A 230 13.23 -2.87 7.17
CA GLY A 230 13.92 -1.98 8.10
C GLY A 230 14.34 -2.67 9.39
N ASN A 231 14.38 -1.93 10.50
CA ASN A 231 14.52 -2.52 11.82
C ASN A 231 13.23 -3.26 12.16
N HIS A 232 13.35 -4.50 12.61
CA HIS A 232 12.20 -5.36 12.81
C HIS A 232 12.45 -6.46 13.84
N VAL A 233 11.36 -7.01 14.35
CA VAL A 233 11.34 -8.20 15.20
C VAL A 233 10.43 -9.24 14.56
N ILE A 234 10.89 -10.49 14.52
CA ILE A 234 10.06 -11.65 14.19
C ILE A 234 9.93 -12.52 15.43
N LEU A 235 8.69 -12.77 15.84
CA LEU A 235 8.34 -13.65 16.97
C LEU A 235 7.83 -14.98 16.45
N ASP A 236 8.40 -16.06 16.94
CA ASP A 236 7.89 -17.42 16.79
C ASP A 236 6.87 -17.71 17.90
N HIS A 237 5.62 -17.91 17.55
CA HIS A 237 4.53 -18.24 18.49
C HIS A 237 4.33 -19.75 18.64
N GLY A 238 5.10 -20.58 17.93
CA GLY A 238 4.83 -21.99 17.74
C GLY A 238 3.75 -22.21 16.66
N ASN A 239 3.36 -23.45 16.45
CA ASN A 239 2.34 -23.85 15.46
C ASN A 239 2.58 -23.39 14.00
N GLY A 240 3.83 -22.97 13.68
CA GLY A 240 4.14 -22.41 12.36
C GLY A 240 3.60 -20.98 12.15
N GLU A 241 3.35 -20.23 13.20
CA GLU A 241 2.90 -18.83 13.18
C GLU A 241 4.00 -17.90 13.67
N PHE A 242 4.39 -16.94 12.84
CA PHE A 242 5.43 -15.95 13.11
C PHE A 242 4.88 -14.55 12.88
N SER A 243 4.93 -13.69 13.91
CA SER A 243 4.60 -12.26 13.77
C SER A 243 5.81 -11.45 13.36
N LEU A 244 5.72 -10.71 12.27
CA LEU A 244 6.70 -9.69 11.91
C LEU A 244 6.17 -8.30 12.26
N LEU A 245 7.00 -7.52 12.99
CA LEU A 245 6.75 -6.12 13.35
C LEU A 245 7.92 -5.29 12.81
N ALA A 246 7.66 -4.43 11.84
CA ALA A 246 8.68 -3.79 11.01
C ALA A 246 8.62 -2.26 11.05
N HIS A 247 9.63 -1.63 10.42
CA HIS A 247 9.89 -0.20 10.37
C HIS A 247 10.14 0.42 11.74
N LEU A 248 10.69 -0.37 12.68
CA LEU A 248 10.97 0.10 14.02
C LEU A 248 12.03 1.20 14.01
N ARG A 249 11.93 2.10 14.99
CA ARG A 249 12.86 3.20 15.19
C ARG A 249 14.27 2.68 15.46
N SER A 250 15.24 3.32 14.86
CA SER A 250 16.67 3.02 15.06
C SER A 250 17.05 3.12 16.55
N GLY A 251 17.73 2.09 17.07
CA GLY A 251 18.17 1.99 18.46
C GLY A 251 17.05 1.70 19.47
N SER A 252 15.86 1.32 19.01
CA SER A 252 14.71 1.09 19.91
C SER A 252 14.38 -0.38 20.17
N VAL A 253 14.94 -1.31 19.42
CA VAL A 253 14.65 -2.75 19.58
C VAL A 253 15.16 -3.24 20.93
N ALA A 254 14.22 -3.63 21.80
CA ALA A 254 14.48 -3.93 23.20
C ALA A 254 14.69 -5.44 23.49
N VAL A 255 14.73 -6.25 22.44
CA VAL A 255 14.81 -7.72 22.54
C VAL A 255 15.93 -8.27 21.66
N ARG A 256 16.34 -9.51 21.91
CA ARG A 256 17.40 -10.19 21.15
C ARG A 256 16.95 -11.58 20.70
N PRO A 257 17.50 -12.12 19.62
CA PRO A 257 17.20 -13.48 19.17
C PRO A 257 17.40 -14.51 20.29
N GLY A 258 16.46 -15.46 20.39
CA GLY A 258 16.42 -16.48 21.41
C GLY A 258 15.74 -16.06 22.73
N ALA A 259 15.44 -14.78 22.94
CA ALA A 259 14.73 -14.34 24.14
C ALA A 259 13.24 -14.73 24.06
N THR A 260 12.67 -15.15 25.19
CA THR A 260 11.23 -15.34 25.35
C THR A 260 10.58 -14.01 25.72
N VAL A 261 9.43 -13.70 25.13
CA VAL A 261 8.64 -12.51 25.42
C VAL A 261 7.21 -12.88 25.83
N ALA A 262 6.64 -12.10 26.72
CA ALA A 262 5.22 -12.20 27.07
C ALA A 262 4.37 -11.36 26.13
N ALA A 263 3.09 -11.71 25.99
CA ALA A 263 2.11 -10.84 25.32
C ALA A 263 2.08 -9.44 25.95
N GLY A 264 2.09 -8.39 25.14
CA GLY A 264 2.13 -7.00 25.59
C GLY A 264 3.53 -6.50 26.03
N GLN A 265 4.56 -7.32 25.99
CA GLN A 265 5.93 -6.88 26.25
C GLN A 265 6.41 -5.93 25.16
N LYS A 266 7.06 -4.81 25.52
CA LYS A 266 7.66 -3.87 24.54
C LYS A 266 8.74 -4.56 23.74
N LEU A 267 8.66 -4.44 22.41
CA LEU A 267 9.64 -4.95 21.45
C LEU A 267 10.54 -3.86 20.89
N GLY A 268 9.97 -2.66 20.71
CA GLY A 268 10.63 -1.50 20.13
C GLY A 268 9.69 -0.31 20.10
N GLU A 269 9.96 0.62 19.20
CA GLU A 269 9.16 1.84 18.98
C GLU A 269 8.82 2.01 17.51
N CYS A 270 7.66 2.64 17.23
CA CYS A 270 7.27 3.03 15.87
C CYS A 270 8.33 3.95 15.27
N GLY A 271 8.83 3.63 14.09
CA GLY A 271 9.89 4.34 13.39
C GLY A 271 9.61 4.49 11.91
N ASN A 272 10.67 4.76 11.13
CA ASN A 272 10.61 4.97 9.68
C ASN A 272 11.80 4.31 8.95
N SER A 273 12.29 3.18 9.42
CA SER A 273 13.44 2.48 8.81
C SER A 273 12.99 1.54 7.69
N GLY A 274 13.79 1.41 6.63
CA GLY A 274 13.53 0.49 5.53
C GLY A 274 12.66 1.05 4.39
N ASN A 275 11.86 0.21 3.72
CA ASN A 275 11.03 0.65 2.57
C ASN A 275 9.71 1.27 3.02
N THR A 276 9.79 2.36 3.72
CA THR A 276 8.67 3.14 4.24
C THR A 276 8.77 4.60 3.84
N SER A 277 7.64 5.28 3.61
CA SER A 277 7.59 6.70 3.24
C SER A 277 7.27 7.62 4.41
N GLU A 278 6.68 7.10 5.47
CA GLU A 278 6.34 7.83 6.70
C GLU A 278 6.29 6.87 7.89
N PRO A 279 6.50 7.36 9.11
CA PRO A 279 6.42 6.53 10.30
C PRO A 279 5.08 5.78 10.41
N HIS A 280 5.17 4.44 10.53
CA HIS A 280 4.04 3.56 10.76
C HIS A 280 4.52 2.21 11.31
N LEU A 281 3.62 1.40 11.85
CA LEU A 281 3.87 0.01 12.14
C LEU A 281 3.40 -0.85 10.98
N HIS A 282 4.32 -1.55 10.31
CA HIS A 282 3.97 -2.65 9.42
C HIS A 282 3.93 -3.94 10.24
N TYR A 283 2.82 -4.66 10.12
CA TYR A 283 2.60 -5.95 10.79
C TYR A 283 2.08 -7.00 9.83
N HIS A 284 2.63 -8.21 9.87
CA HIS A 284 1.97 -9.37 9.30
C HIS A 284 2.28 -10.66 10.06
N LEU A 285 1.38 -11.65 9.93
CA LEU A 285 1.58 -13.02 10.36
C LEU A 285 2.03 -13.84 9.16
N GLN A 286 3.03 -14.69 9.34
CA GLN A 286 3.62 -15.52 8.29
C GLN A 286 3.97 -16.92 8.80
N ASN A 287 4.24 -17.85 7.91
CA ASN A 287 4.44 -19.27 8.25
C ASN A 287 5.91 -19.67 8.50
N THR A 288 6.86 -18.77 8.39
CA THR A 288 8.29 -19.02 8.70
C THR A 288 8.94 -17.75 9.26
N ALA A 289 10.14 -17.88 9.84
CA ALA A 289 10.92 -16.73 10.32
C ALA A 289 11.66 -15.97 9.20
N VAL A 290 11.52 -16.34 7.92
CA VAL A 290 12.31 -15.77 6.83
C VAL A 290 11.47 -14.77 6.04
N PHE A 291 11.71 -13.49 6.27
CA PHE A 291 11.07 -12.40 5.52
C PHE A 291 11.33 -12.53 4.01
N GLY A 292 10.31 -12.30 3.18
CA GLY A 292 10.38 -12.37 1.73
C GLY A 292 10.39 -13.79 1.14
N ARG A 293 10.35 -14.85 1.97
CA ARG A 293 10.25 -16.25 1.56
C ARG A 293 9.12 -17.01 2.25
N ALA A 294 8.38 -16.34 3.08
CA ALA A 294 7.22 -16.86 3.79
C ALA A 294 5.95 -16.81 2.93
N GLU A 295 4.91 -17.45 3.40
CA GLU A 295 3.54 -17.17 2.98
C GLU A 295 2.82 -16.47 4.13
N GLY A 296 2.11 -15.39 3.79
CA GLY A 296 1.30 -14.66 4.75
C GLY A 296 0.13 -15.49 5.26
N LEU A 297 -0.13 -15.35 6.54
CA LEU A 297 -1.29 -15.93 7.23
C LEU A 297 -2.26 -14.81 7.62
N PRO A 298 -3.59 -15.00 7.53
CA PRO A 298 -4.55 -14.07 8.12
C PRO A 298 -4.23 -13.86 9.61
N ALA A 299 -4.07 -12.62 10.03
CA ALA A 299 -3.86 -12.30 11.45
C ALA A 299 -5.17 -11.81 12.06
N GLN A 300 -5.80 -12.67 12.84
CA GLN A 300 -7.05 -12.38 13.54
C GLN A 300 -6.73 -11.99 14.98
N PHE A 301 -6.95 -10.71 15.29
CA PHE A 301 -6.79 -10.18 16.64
C PHE A 301 -8.01 -10.44 17.51
N LEU A 302 -7.80 -10.58 18.82
CA LEU A 302 -8.83 -10.86 19.79
C LEU A 302 -9.12 -9.63 20.66
N GLY A 303 -10.41 -9.43 21.01
CA GLY A 303 -10.83 -8.53 22.06
C GLY A 303 -10.42 -7.08 21.85
N TYR A 304 -10.77 -6.49 20.70
CA TYR A 304 -10.46 -5.09 20.39
C TYR A 304 -11.71 -4.31 19.99
N MET A 305 -11.61 -3.00 19.97
CA MET A 305 -12.64 -2.11 19.44
C MET A 305 -12.28 -1.69 18.02
N ALA A 306 -13.27 -1.66 17.11
CA ALA A 306 -13.17 -1.09 15.77
C ALA A 306 -14.33 -0.13 15.53
N ASP A 307 -14.04 1.14 15.26
CA ASP A 307 -15.03 2.22 15.06
C ASP A 307 -16.08 2.22 16.18
N SER A 308 -15.62 2.15 17.44
CA SER A 308 -16.44 2.08 18.66
C SER A 308 -17.32 0.83 18.80
N ARG A 309 -17.04 -0.23 18.03
CA ARG A 309 -17.75 -1.52 18.13
C ARG A 309 -16.81 -2.61 18.64
N PRO A 310 -17.24 -3.43 19.61
CA PRO A 310 -16.42 -4.53 20.10
C PRO A 310 -16.29 -5.64 19.05
N VAL A 311 -15.07 -6.13 18.87
CA VAL A 311 -14.74 -7.25 18.00
C VAL A 311 -14.10 -8.34 18.85
N ALA A 312 -14.79 -9.47 19.00
CA ALA A 312 -14.28 -10.60 19.79
C ALA A 312 -13.07 -11.27 19.10
N ARG A 313 -13.12 -11.46 17.78
CA ARG A 313 -12.05 -11.94 16.92
C ARG A 313 -12.26 -11.36 15.52
N GLY A 314 -11.23 -10.79 14.91
CA GLY A 314 -11.37 -10.24 13.56
C GLY A 314 -10.06 -9.78 12.93
N GLU A 315 -10.15 -9.50 11.64
CA GLU A 315 -9.12 -8.89 10.82
C GLU A 315 -9.47 -7.39 10.65
N PRO A 316 -8.69 -6.46 11.21
CA PRO A 316 -8.93 -5.04 10.96
C PRO A 316 -8.89 -4.72 9.47
N VAL A 317 -9.76 -3.81 9.02
CA VAL A 317 -9.79 -3.41 7.62
C VAL A 317 -9.48 -1.94 7.45
N ARG A 318 -8.95 -1.58 6.30
CA ARG A 318 -8.62 -0.20 5.93
C ARG A 318 -9.74 0.76 6.27
N GLY A 319 -9.40 1.87 6.89
CA GLY A 319 -10.33 2.93 7.26
C GLY A 319 -10.82 2.86 8.69
N GLN A 320 -10.65 1.74 9.38
CA GLN A 320 -11.07 1.58 10.77
C GLN A 320 -10.12 2.28 11.74
N THR A 321 -10.67 2.85 12.78
CA THR A 321 -9.96 3.26 14.00
C THR A 321 -10.10 2.13 15.01
N ILE A 322 -8.97 1.64 15.54
CA ILE A 322 -8.92 0.46 16.41
C ILE A 322 -8.14 0.74 17.71
N HIS A 323 -8.53 0.08 18.78
CA HIS A 323 -7.79 0.08 20.07
C HIS A 323 -8.07 -1.21 20.84
N PRO A 324 -7.16 -1.64 21.77
CA PRO A 324 -7.41 -2.75 22.69
C PRO A 324 -8.61 -2.57 23.56
#